data_728e82f9cb6a752d11793b241c859b62
#
_entry.id   728e82f9cb6a752d11793b241c859b62
#
_cell.length_a   1.000
_cell.length_b   1.000
_cell.length_c   1.000
_cell.angle_alpha   90.00
_cell.angle_beta   90.00
_cell.angle_gamma   90.00
#
_symmetry.space_group_name_H-M   'P 1'
#
loop_
_entity.id
_entity.type
_entity.pdbx_description
1 polymer ?
#
loop_
_entity_poly.entity_id
_entity_poly.type
_entity_poly.pdbx_seq_one_letter_code
_entity_poly.pdbx_strand_id
1 'polypeptide(L)'
;MRDIYFLFPQMNIESGGHLAQMKLLELAQRIAPAQAVVYGSREEGLPFLEDVLQQTDADKSIFIIHWGFHVPDLIDRLADRNVVYLSYSTGYGFQIPVRVPIIAGSRHTLAYWSRHAPDSLIYYLPAIISEEFMNLHRPRDIDIVVQKRKSSRYLLEELVPALQSQYSVMVIDSWVEDLAAIFNRARVFLYDTSEYWAQYGLSEGFGLPPLEAMACGCTVFSSINDALSDYLDPGFNCHKLHTYSLQYDLKQISSAIHGWQEPSLEHDPAADYRSEAVQRRLEVILTGLDDFFDHQRLDPSAFQPVNKTFVSKPASGIRRWIPGFFKNWIKSLRAG
;
A
#
# COMPACT_ATOMS: atom_id res chain seq x y z
N MET A 1 23.36 13.54 -3.85
CA MET A 1 22.22 12.72 -3.38
C MET A 1 22.65 12.06 -2.07
N ARG A 2 21.78 12.05 -1.08
CA ARG A 2 22.02 11.46 0.25
C ARG A 2 21.93 9.94 0.22
N ASP A 3 22.58 9.27 1.18
CA ASP A 3 22.41 7.84 1.41
C ASP A 3 21.01 7.56 1.98
N ILE A 4 20.32 6.53 1.50
CA ILE A 4 18.92 6.25 1.83
C ILE A 4 18.81 4.98 2.68
N TYR A 5 18.16 5.09 3.83
CA TYR A 5 17.96 4.00 4.78
C TYR A 5 16.48 3.68 4.92
N PHE A 6 16.06 2.54 4.40
CA PHE A 6 14.68 2.06 4.55
C PHE A 6 14.53 1.29 5.86
N LEU A 7 13.67 1.77 6.74
CA LEU A 7 13.52 1.21 8.09
C LEU A 7 12.44 0.13 8.13
N PHE A 8 12.83 -1.06 8.59
CA PHE A 8 11.97 -2.21 8.77
C PHE A 8 11.92 -2.62 10.24
N PRO A 9 10.73 -3.01 10.79
CA PRO A 9 10.69 -3.56 12.15
C PRO A 9 11.46 -4.87 12.26
N GLN A 10 11.39 -5.69 11.21
CA GLN A 10 12.08 -6.96 10.97
C GLN A 10 11.98 -7.32 9.48
N MET A 11 12.84 -8.20 8.99
CA MET A 11 12.82 -8.60 7.56
C MET A 11 11.96 -9.82 7.26
N ASN A 12 11.39 -10.48 8.26
CA ASN A 12 10.40 -11.54 8.02
C ASN A 12 9.07 -10.93 7.53
N ILE A 13 8.82 -11.04 6.23
CA ILE A 13 7.86 -10.21 5.51
C ILE A 13 6.63 -11.03 5.12
N GLU A 14 5.55 -10.87 5.87
CA GLU A 14 4.25 -11.50 5.57
C GLU A 14 3.18 -10.50 5.10
N SER A 15 3.53 -9.22 4.89
CA SER A 15 2.55 -8.19 4.54
C SER A 15 2.82 -7.52 3.20
N GLY A 16 1.75 -7.17 2.46
CA GLY A 16 1.86 -6.44 1.19
C GLY A 16 2.56 -5.08 1.31
N GLY A 17 2.47 -4.42 2.48
CA GLY A 17 3.18 -3.17 2.75
C GLY A 17 4.70 -3.34 2.80
N HIS A 18 5.19 -4.41 3.44
CA HIS A 18 6.62 -4.76 3.43
C HIS A 18 7.12 -5.08 2.02
N LEU A 19 6.39 -5.92 1.28
CA LEU A 19 6.76 -6.26 -0.11
C LEU A 19 6.83 -5.02 -1.00
N ALA A 20 5.89 -4.08 -0.85
CA ALA A 20 5.90 -2.81 -1.57
C ALA A 20 7.13 -1.95 -1.20
N GLN A 21 7.48 -1.90 0.09
CA GLN A 21 8.66 -1.18 0.57
C GLN A 21 9.96 -1.83 0.07
N MET A 22 10.05 -3.17 0.01
CA MET A 22 11.20 -3.88 -0.54
C MET A 22 11.39 -3.59 -2.03
N LYS A 23 10.33 -3.65 -2.82
CA LYS A 23 10.39 -3.27 -4.24
C LYS A 23 10.83 -1.83 -4.44
N LEU A 24 10.38 -0.93 -3.57
CA LEU A 24 10.81 0.47 -3.61
C LEU A 24 12.29 0.64 -3.24
N LEU A 25 12.80 -0.12 -2.26
CA LEU A 25 14.22 -0.17 -1.92
C LEU A 25 15.06 -0.64 -3.12
N GLU A 26 14.68 -1.75 -3.77
CA GLU A 26 15.36 -2.25 -4.98
C GLU A 26 15.41 -1.20 -6.10
N LEU A 27 14.33 -0.43 -6.23
CA LEU A 27 14.26 0.65 -7.21
C LEU A 27 15.15 1.83 -6.82
N ALA A 28 15.16 2.20 -5.53
CA ALA A 28 16.02 3.27 -5.01
C ALA A 28 17.51 2.92 -5.18
N GLN A 29 17.90 1.66 -5.02
CA GLN A 29 19.28 1.18 -5.22
C GLN A 29 19.80 1.36 -6.66
N ARG A 30 18.92 1.51 -7.63
CA ARG A 30 19.29 1.83 -9.04
C ARG A 30 19.59 3.31 -9.24
N ILE A 31 19.16 4.17 -8.29
CA ILE A 31 19.24 5.63 -8.39
C ILE A 31 20.30 6.21 -7.45
N ALA A 32 20.38 5.69 -6.21
CA ALA A 32 21.24 6.19 -5.15
C ALA A 32 21.71 5.06 -4.23
N PRO A 33 22.74 5.27 -3.40
CA PRO A 33 23.07 4.35 -2.32
C PRO A 33 21.87 4.17 -1.39
N ALA A 34 21.29 2.97 -1.35
CA ALA A 34 20.13 2.66 -0.53
C ALA A 34 20.25 1.28 0.11
N GLN A 35 19.82 1.15 1.37
CA GLN A 35 19.86 -0.13 2.08
C GLN A 35 18.72 -0.28 3.09
N ALA A 36 18.41 -1.56 3.40
CA ALA A 36 17.51 -1.91 4.49
C ALA A 36 18.20 -1.78 5.84
N VAL A 37 17.47 -1.30 6.83
CA VAL A 37 17.92 -1.20 8.23
C VAL A 37 16.80 -1.71 9.13
N VAL A 38 17.11 -2.63 10.04
CA VAL A 38 16.15 -3.13 11.03
C VAL A 38 16.21 -2.32 12.31
N TYR A 39 15.05 -2.09 12.96
CA TYR A 39 14.95 -1.30 14.19
C TYR A 39 14.25 -2.01 15.34
N GLY A 40 13.63 -3.15 15.12
CA GLY A 40 12.90 -3.90 16.17
C GLY A 40 13.83 -4.82 16.96
N SER A 41 14.58 -5.66 16.26
CA SER A 41 15.56 -6.58 16.83
C SER A 41 16.73 -6.74 15.88
N ARG A 42 17.93 -7.07 16.42
CA ARG A 42 19.10 -7.36 15.58
C ARG A 42 18.88 -8.65 14.79
N GLU A 43 19.13 -8.59 13.50
CA GLU A 43 19.08 -9.73 12.60
C GLU A 43 20.47 -9.93 11.95
N GLU A 44 20.86 -11.20 11.78
CA GLU A 44 22.17 -11.54 11.20
C GLU A 44 22.28 -11.02 9.76
N GLY A 45 23.40 -10.37 9.46
CA GLY A 45 23.67 -9.82 8.12
C GLY A 45 22.94 -8.51 7.80
N LEU A 46 22.16 -7.94 8.72
CA LEU A 46 21.44 -6.69 8.50
C LEU A 46 21.93 -5.56 9.41
N PRO A 47 22.05 -4.32 8.90
CA PRO A 47 22.34 -3.16 9.72
C PRO A 47 21.24 -2.92 10.75
N PHE A 48 21.61 -2.60 11.98
CA PHE A 48 20.68 -2.24 13.05
C PHE A 48 20.66 -0.71 13.23
N LEU A 49 19.50 -0.14 13.49
CA LEU A 49 19.28 1.32 13.45
C LEU A 49 20.28 2.09 14.34
N GLU A 50 20.47 1.64 15.59
CA GLU A 50 21.37 2.34 16.52
C GLU A 50 22.82 2.35 16.06
N ASP A 51 23.29 1.30 15.38
CA ASP A 51 24.64 1.25 14.85
C ASP A 51 24.78 2.18 13.63
N VAL A 52 23.76 2.20 12.76
CA VAL A 52 23.70 3.09 11.59
C VAL A 52 23.73 4.55 12.05
N LEU A 53 22.97 4.92 13.09
CA LEU A 53 22.94 6.27 13.62
C LEU A 53 24.29 6.75 14.18
N GLN A 54 25.11 5.83 14.71
CA GLN A 54 26.46 6.17 15.19
C GLN A 54 27.48 6.35 14.05
N GLN A 55 27.24 5.72 12.91
CA GLN A 55 28.19 5.67 11.79
C GLN A 55 27.88 6.68 10.68
N THR A 56 26.66 7.24 10.67
CA THR A 56 26.17 8.08 9.58
C THR A 56 26.13 9.55 9.95
N ASP A 57 26.47 10.38 8.97
CA ASP A 57 26.32 11.82 9.03
C ASP A 57 24.83 12.19 8.92
N ALA A 58 24.32 12.98 9.86
CA ALA A 58 22.95 13.41 9.91
C ALA A 58 22.49 14.13 8.63
N ASP A 59 23.37 14.97 8.07
CA ASP A 59 23.08 15.79 6.89
C ASP A 59 23.17 15.00 5.57
N LYS A 60 23.87 13.87 5.58
CA LYS A 60 24.12 13.04 4.38
C LYS A 60 23.23 11.83 4.26
N SER A 61 22.29 11.64 5.17
CA SER A 61 21.44 10.47 5.27
C SER A 61 19.97 10.85 5.23
N ILE A 62 19.12 10.01 4.60
CA ILE A 62 17.67 10.07 4.64
C ILE A 62 17.16 8.76 5.21
N PHE A 63 16.28 8.82 6.22
CA PHE A 63 15.64 7.66 6.82
C PHE A 63 14.17 7.57 6.38
N ILE A 64 13.83 6.53 5.65
CA ILE A 64 12.45 6.28 5.18
C ILE A 64 11.75 5.37 6.19
N ILE A 65 10.76 5.93 6.89
CA ILE A 65 9.91 5.22 7.85
C ILE A 65 8.58 4.87 7.20
N HIS A 66 8.03 3.69 7.50
CA HIS A 66 6.84 3.20 6.81
C HIS A 66 5.76 2.68 7.77
N TRP A 67 6.12 1.87 8.78
CA TRP A 67 5.17 1.13 9.59
C TRP A 67 4.32 2.04 10.49
N GLY A 68 3.05 2.28 10.12
CA GLY A 68 2.20 3.33 10.69
C GLY A 68 2.11 3.38 12.21
N PHE A 69 2.06 2.23 12.88
CA PHE A 69 2.01 2.17 14.35
C PHE A 69 3.31 2.61 15.04
N HIS A 70 4.45 2.54 14.35
CA HIS A 70 5.76 2.91 14.88
C HIS A 70 6.21 4.30 14.47
N VAL A 71 5.47 4.97 13.57
CA VAL A 71 5.87 6.25 12.99
C VAL A 71 6.13 7.33 14.06
N PRO A 72 5.28 7.53 15.09
CA PRO A 72 5.57 8.53 16.13
C PRO A 72 6.90 8.27 16.86
N ASP A 73 7.09 7.02 17.32
CA ASP A 73 8.30 6.64 18.06
C ASP A 73 9.55 6.76 17.19
N LEU A 74 9.46 6.42 15.89
CA LEU A 74 10.58 6.57 14.96
C LEU A 74 10.90 8.05 14.66
N ILE A 75 9.89 8.91 14.53
CA ILE A 75 10.10 10.36 14.37
C ILE A 75 10.84 10.95 15.58
N ASP A 76 10.50 10.51 16.80
CA ASP A 76 11.16 10.95 18.02
C ASP A 76 12.59 10.42 18.12
N ARG A 77 12.84 9.14 17.79
CA ARG A 77 14.20 8.54 17.76
C ARG A 77 15.11 9.18 16.71
N LEU A 78 14.54 9.72 15.65
CA LEU A 78 15.23 10.33 14.51
C LEU A 78 15.08 11.87 14.51
N ALA A 79 14.93 12.50 15.68
CA ALA A 79 14.63 13.92 15.78
C ALA A 79 15.67 14.84 15.13
N ASP A 80 16.93 14.42 15.12
CA ASP A 80 18.09 15.09 14.54
C ASP A 80 18.48 14.61 13.14
N ARG A 81 17.64 13.83 12.50
CA ARG A 81 17.89 13.19 11.19
C ARG A 81 16.89 13.64 10.13
N ASN A 82 17.29 13.49 8.86
CA ASN A 82 16.37 13.67 7.74
C ASN A 82 15.43 12.47 7.64
N VAL A 83 14.16 12.66 7.94
CA VAL A 83 13.15 11.60 7.98
C VAL A 83 12.12 11.84 6.90
N VAL A 84 11.74 10.79 6.19
CA VAL A 84 10.64 10.78 5.21
C VAL A 84 9.63 9.70 5.61
N TYR A 85 8.36 10.06 5.67
CA TYR A 85 7.30 9.10 5.93
C TYR A 85 6.70 8.54 4.63
N LEU A 86 6.90 7.25 4.38
CA LEU A 86 6.26 6.52 3.29
C LEU A 86 4.91 5.98 3.77
N SER A 87 3.81 6.60 3.32
CA SER A 87 2.46 6.33 3.78
C SER A 87 1.68 5.52 2.74
N TYR A 88 1.45 4.23 3.02
CA TYR A 88 0.56 3.39 2.20
C TYR A 88 -0.87 3.31 2.75
N SER A 89 -1.12 3.67 4.01
CA SER A 89 -2.45 3.61 4.63
C SER A 89 -2.71 4.80 5.52
N THR A 90 -3.96 5.03 5.91
CA THR A 90 -4.41 6.16 6.74
C THR A 90 -5.21 5.68 7.94
N GLY A 91 -5.59 6.60 8.85
CA GLY A 91 -6.44 6.28 9.99
C GLY A 91 -5.71 6.01 11.31
N TYR A 92 -4.38 6.03 11.33
CA TYR A 92 -3.59 5.77 12.55
C TYR A 92 -3.74 6.83 13.64
N GLY A 93 -4.18 8.06 13.28
CA GLY A 93 -4.51 9.14 14.24
C GLY A 93 -3.33 9.86 14.86
N PHE A 94 -2.13 9.73 14.31
CA PHE A 94 -0.98 10.57 14.68
C PHE A 94 -0.86 11.78 13.75
N GLN A 95 -0.03 12.74 14.14
CA GLN A 95 0.33 13.90 13.33
C GLN A 95 1.76 13.76 12.80
N ILE A 96 2.01 14.33 11.63
CA ILE A 96 3.35 14.40 11.04
C ILE A 96 3.87 15.83 11.21
N PRO A 97 5.07 16.02 11.78
CA PRO A 97 5.70 17.33 11.86
C PRO A 97 6.04 17.88 10.47
N VAL A 98 5.99 19.20 10.30
CA VAL A 98 6.28 19.91 9.03
C VAL A 98 7.65 19.52 8.45
N ARG A 99 8.63 19.25 9.34
CA ARG A 99 9.99 18.84 8.97
C ARG A 99 10.08 17.45 8.31
N VAL A 100 9.01 16.67 8.31
CA VAL A 100 8.97 15.31 7.79
C VAL A 100 8.14 15.28 6.49
N PRO A 101 8.80 15.23 5.32
CA PRO A 101 8.10 15.00 4.06
C PRO A 101 7.33 13.68 4.05
N ILE A 102 6.25 13.64 3.26
CA ILE A 102 5.40 12.47 3.13
C ILE A 102 5.42 12.00 1.68
N ILE A 103 5.67 10.71 1.48
CA ILE A 103 5.45 10.03 0.20
C ILE A 103 4.16 9.22 0.34
N ALA A 104 3.12 9.63 -0.36
CA ALA A 104 1.81 8.99 -0.35
C ALA A 104 1.72 7.91 -1.43
N GLY A 105 1.35 6.67 -1.04
CA GLY A 105 1.26 5.52 -1.92
C GLY A 105 0.03 5.50 -2.82
N SER A 106 -0.94 6.39 -2.61
CA SER A 106 -2.15 6.53 -3.40
C SER A 106 -2.68 7.96 -3.37
N ARG A 107 -3.56 8.32 -4.31
CA ARG A 107 -4.27 9.62 -4.28
C ARG A 107 -5.20 9.75 -3.08
N HIS A 108 -5.78 8.64 -2.61
CA HIS A 108 -6.52 8.63 -1.34
C HIS A 108 -5.63 9.04 -0.17
N THR A 109 -4.44 8.44 -0.04
CA THR A 109 -3.46 8.75 1.00
C THR A 109 -2.93 10.18 0.87
N LEU A 110 -2.67 10.65 -0.36
CA LEU A 110 -2.30 12.04 -0.65
C LEU A 110 -3.39 13.01 -0.16
N ALA A 111 -4.65 12.78 -0.52
CA ALA A 111 -5.77 13.63 -0.12
C ALA A 111 -5.98 13.64 1.40
N TYR A 112 -5.77 12.50 2.07
CA TYR A 112 -5.80 12.41 3.53
C TYR A 112 -4.73 13.32 4.16
N TRP A 113 -3.46 13.17 3.77
CA TRP A 113 -2.36 13.93 4.35
C TRP A 113 -2.39 15.41 3.96
N SER A 114 -2.90 15.78 2.80
CA SER A 114 -3.13 17.18 2.44
C SER A 114 -4.08 17.91 3.41
N ARG A 115 -4.94 17.17 4.12
CA ARG A 115 -5.83 17.73 5.16
C ARG A 115 -5.24 17.65 6.56
N HIS A 116 -4.46 16.59 6.86
CA HIS A 116 -3.97 16.31 8.21
C HIS A 116 -2.54 16.80 8.47
N ALA A 117 -1.79 17.07 7.40
CA ALA A 117 -0.47 17.68 7.44
C ALA A 117 -0.34 18.71 6.30
N PRO A 118 -1.17 19.78 6.30
CA PRO A 118 -1.29 20.71 5.16
C PRO A 118 -0.02 21.54 4.91
N ASP A 119 0.86 21.63 5.88
CA ASP A 119 2.12 22.36 5.78
C ASP A 119 3.33 21.44 5.46
N SER A 120 3.12 20.12 5.37
CA SER A 120 4.18 19.16 4.99
C SER A 120 4.36 19.09 3.49
N LEU A 121 5.60 18.87 3.03
CA LEU A 121 5.88 18.50 1.65
C LEU A 121 5.32 17.10 1.38
N ILE A 122 4.47 16.96 0.37
CA ILE A 122 3.81 15.69 0.06
C ILE A 122 4.04 15.33 -1.40
N TYR A 123 4.57 14.12 -1.64
CA TYR A 123 4.71 13.52 -2.95
C TYR A 123 3.78 12.34 -3.14
N TYR A 124 3.43 12.04 -4.39
CA TYR A 124 2.69 10.85 -4.78
C TYR A 124 3.62 9.85 -5.47
N LEU A 125 3.72 8.65 -4.91
CA LEU A 125 4.47 7.53 -5.47
C LEU A 125 3.66 6.24 -5.30
N PRO A 126 3.03 5.72 -6.35
CA PRO A 126 2.23 4.51 -6.27
C PRO A 126 3.08 3.28 -6.00
N ALA A 127 2.44 2.21 -5.50
CA ALA A 127 3.10 0.92 -5.36
C ALA A 127 3.47 0.33 -6.73
N ILE A 128 4.54 -0.46 -6.76
CA ILE A 128 5.08 -1.07 -7.98
C ILE A 128 4.40 -2.41 -8.21
N ILE A 129 3.88 -2.61 -9.40
CA ILE A 129 3.41 -3.91 -9.88
C ILE A 129 4.57 -4.69 -10.50
N SER A 130 4.68 -5.98 -10.19
CA SER A 130 5.71 -6.84 -10.79
C SER A 130 5.44 -7.08 -12.27
N GLU A 131 6.51 -7.19 -13.05
CA GLU A 131 6.44 -7.39 -14.51
C GLU A 131 5.83 -8.75 -14.89
N GLU A 132 5.85 -9.73 -13.99
CA GLU A 132 5.21 -11.04 -14.15
C GLU A 132 3.68 -10.98 -14.32
N PHE A 133 3.04 -9.94 -13.75
CA PHE A 133 1.61 -9.72 -13.94
C PHE A 133 1.36 -9.06 -15.29
N MET A 134 1.29 -9.89 -16.32
CA MET A 134 0.96 -9.52 -17.69
C MET A 134 0.01 -10.55 -18.29
N ASN A 135 -0.81 -10.13 -19.25
CA ASN A 135 -1.69 -11.05 -19.95
C ASN A 135 -0.89 -11.90 -20.94
N LEU A 136 -0.87 -13.21 -20.69
CA LEU A 136 -0.14 -14.20 -21.50
C LEU A 136 -1.02 -14.82 -22.59
N HIS A 137 -2.27 -14.38 -22.74
CA HIS A 137 -3.24 -14.89 -23.73
C HIS A 137 -3.38 -16.43 -23.70
N ARG A 138 -3.38 -16.99 -22.48
CA ARG A 138 -3.54 -18.44 -22.27
C ARG A 138 -5.02 -18.83 -22.19
N PRO A 139 -5.37 -20.09 -22.51
CA PRO A 139 -6.73 -20.60 -22.29
C PRO A 139 -7.13 -20.42 -20.82
N ARG A 140 -8.39 -19.98 -20.59
CA ARG A 140 -8.92 -19.72 -19.25
C ARG A 140 -9.88 -20.80 -18.82
N ASP A 141 -9.46 -21.60 -17.85
CA ASP A 141 -10.19 -22.75 -17.31
C ASP A 141 -10.79 -22.48 -15.92
N ILE A 142 -10.51 -21.32 -15.34
CA ILE A 142 -11.10 -20.85 -14.08
C ILE A 142 -12.09 -19.73 -14.41
N ASP A 143 -13.34 -19.86 -13.99
CA ASP A 143 -14.32 -18.80 -14.21
C ASP A 143 -14.10 -17.64 -13.26
N ILE A 144 -13.84 -17.94 -11.97
CA ILE A 144 -13.77 -16.93 -10.91
C ILE A 144 -12.60 -17.26 -9.98
N VAL A 145 -11.79 -16.23 -9.67
CA VAL A 145 -10.81 -16.27 -8.56
C VAL A 145 -11.25 -15.31 -7.45
N VAL A 146 -11.09 -15.75 -6.21
CA VAL A 146 -11.37 -14.97 -5.00
C VAL A 146 -10.19 -15.10 -4.06
N GLN A 147 -9.73 -13.99 -3.49
CA GLN A 147 -8.75 -14.01 -2.41
C GLN A 147 -9.47 -13.96 -1.05
N LYS A 148 -9.33 -14.99 -0.22
CA LYS A 148 -10.00 -15.09 1.08
C LYS A 148 -9.52 -14.04 2.09
N ARG A 149 -8.23 -13.75 2.10
CA ARG A 149 -7.62 -12.81 3.04
C ARG A 149 -8.23 -11.41 2.88
N LYS A 150 -8.73 -10.84 3.98
CA LYS A 150 -9.39 -9.53 4.06
C LYS A 150 -10.74 -9.43 3.32
N SER A 151 -11.24 -10.49 2.75
CA SER A 151 -12.55 -10.48 2.08
C SER A 151 -13.69 -10.30 3.07
N SER A 152 -14.76 -9.64 2.60
CA SER A 152 -15.98 -9.42 3.38
C SER A 152 -16.73 -10.73 3.66
N ARG A 153 -17.57 -10.71 4.69
CA ARG A 153 -18.46 -11.83 5.00
C ARG A 153 -19.46 -12.07 3.86
N TYR A 154 -20.00 -11.01 3.28
CA TYR A 154 -20.90 -11.11 2.13
C TYR A 154 -20.24 -11.88 0.98
N LEU A 155 -19.00 -11.56 0.62
CA LEU A 155 -18.29 -12.27 -0.44
C LEU A 155 -18.11 -13.76 -0.13
N LEU A 156 -17.65 -14.08 1.10
CA LEU A 156 -17.29 -15.45 1.45
C LEU A 156 -18.46 -16.33 1.86
N GLU A 157 -19.49 -15.78 2.53
CA GLU A 157 -20.57 -16.54 3.12
C GLU A 157 -21.84 -16.58 2.24
N GLU A 158 -22.01 -15.63 1.32
CA GLU A 158 -23.19 -15.53 0.46
C GLU A 158 -22.86 -15.66 -1.03
N LEU A 159 -22.00 -14.77 -1.56
CA LEU A 159 -21.77 -14.69 -3.00
C LEU A 159 -20.98 -15.88 -3.55
N VAL A 160 -19.87 -16.25 -2.91
CA VAL A 160 -19.05 -17.39 -3.34
C VAL A 160 -19.82 -18.71 -3.32
N PRO A 161 -20.53 -19.09 -2.24
CA PRO A 161 -21.34 -20.31 -2.25
C PRO A 161 -22.39 -20.36 -3.36
N ALA A 162 -23.05 -19.22 -3.64
CA ALA A 162 -24.02 -19.14 -4.72
C ALA A 162 -23.39 -19.31 -6.10
N LEU A 163 -22.19 -18.77 -6.33
CA LEU A 163 -21.45 -18.91 -7.59
C LEU A 163 -20.89 -20.32 -7.81
N GLN A 164 -20.43 -20.99 -6.76
CA GLN A 164 -19.87 -22.34 -6.82
C GLN A 164 -20.86 -23.40 -7.33
N SER A 165 -22.16 -23.12 -7.25
CA SER A 165 -23.20 -24.01 -7.78
C SER A 165 -23.23 -24.05 -9.33
N GLN A 166 -22.62 -23.07 -10.01
CA GLN A 166 -22.74 -22.87 -11.45
C GLN A 166 -21.39 -22.70 -12.17
N TYR A 167 -20.35 -22.27 -11.45
CA TYR A 167 -19.06 -21.84 -12.02
C TYR A 167 -17.88 -22.52 -11.33
N SER A 168 -16.75 -22.60 -12.05
CA SER A 168 -15.46 -22.96 -11.47
C SER A 168 -14.94 -21.79 -10.64
N VAL A 169 -15.01 -21.88 -9.30
CA VAL A 169 -14.56 -20.85 -8.37
C VAL A 169 -13.35 -21.32 -7.61
N MET A 170 -12.23 -20.64 -7.80
CA MET A 170 -11.01 -20.87 -7.03
C MET A 170 -10.88 -19.85 -5.90
N VAL A 171 -10.87 -20.34 -4.65
CA VAL A 171 -10.63 -19.50 -3.46
C VAL A 171 -9.20 -19.65 -3.00
N ILE A 172 -8.43 -18.55 -3.04
CA ILE A 172 -7.06 -18.50 -2.55
C ILE A 172 -7.11 -18.19 -1.06
N ASP A 173 -6.77 -19.16 -0.22
CA ASP A 173 -6.81 -19.05 1.24
C ASP A 173 -5.42 -19.10 1.91
N SER A 174 -4.37 -19.38 1.14
CA SER A 174 -2.98 -19.48 1.56
C SER A 174 -2.04 -18.74 0.60
N TRP A 175 -0.76 -18.74 0.92
CA TRP A 175 0.27 -18.22 0.01
C TRP A 175 0.33 -19.04 -1.29
N VAL A 176 0.45 -18.33 -2.40
CA VAL A 176 0.59 -18.90 -3.74
C VAL A 176 1.90 -18.37 -4.36
N GLU A 177 2.75 -19.26 -4.82
CA GLU A 177 4.04 -18.93 -5.41
C GLU A 177 3.89 -18.19 -6.74
N ASP A 178 2.97 -18.63 -7.61
CA ASP A 178 2.72 -18.04 -8.92
C ASP A 178 1.26 -17.57 -9.06
N LEU A 179 1.00 -16.39 -8.47
CA LEU A 179 -0.31 -15.76 -8.53
C LEU A 179 -0.64 -15.27 -9.96
N ALA A 180 0.37 -14.87 -10.73
CA ALA A 180 0.21 -14.43 -12.10
C ALA A 180 -0.30 -15.57 -13.00
N ALA A 181 0.18 -16.81 -12.80
CA ALA A 181 -0.34 -17.98 -13.52
C ALA A 181 -1.82 -18.25 -13.20
N ILE A 182 -2.25 -18.06 -11.95
CA ILE A 182 -3.66 -18.22 -11.57
C ILE A 182 -4.50 -17.16 -12.27
N PHE A 183 -4.11 -15.88 -12.22
CA PHE A 183 -4.85 -14.80 -12.87
C PHE A 183 -4.91 -14.97 -14.40
N ASN A 184 -3.86 -15.49 -15.03
CA ASN A 184 -3.86 -15.80 -16.47
C ASN A 184 -4.78 -16.96 -16.87
N ARG A 185 -5.28 -17.74 -15.90
CA ARG A 185 -6.27 -18.82 -16.10
C ARG A 185 -7.69 -18.41 -15.75
N ALA A 186 -7.86 -17.23 -15.11
CA ALA A 186 -9.16 -16.79 -14.60
C ALA A 186 -9.83 -15.76 -15.53
N ARG A 187 -11.15 -15.80 -15.63
CA ARG A 187 -11.95 -14.78 -16.35
C ARG A 187 -12.30 -13.61 -15.47
N VAL A 188 -12.70 -13.88 -14.22
CA VAL A 188 -13.19 -12.88 -13.27
C VAL A 188 -12.41 -12.96 -11.96
N PHE A 189 -12.09 -11.81 -11.40
CA PHE A 189 -11.51 -11.67 -10.06
C PHE A 189 -12.46 -10.89 -9.16
N LEU A 190 -12.81 -11.46 -7.99
CA LEU A 190 -13.64 -10.81 -6.98
C LEU A 190 -12.78 -10.34 -5.81
N TYR A 191 -12.91 -9.05 -5.47
CA TYR A 191 -12.13 -8.41 -4.42
C TYR A 191 -12.98 -7.45 -3.59
N ASP A 192 -13.29 -7.80 -2.36
CA ASP A 192 -14.09 -6.98 -1.45
C ASP A 192 -13.44 -6.90 -0.07
N THR A 193 -12.73 -5.80 0.18
CA THR A 193 -11.97 -5.55 1.42
C THR A 193 -12.54 -4.39 2.24
N SER A 194 -13.65 -3.77 1.83
CA SER A 194 -14.19 -2.58 2.50
C SER A 194 -14.58 -2.85 3.95
N GLU A 195 -15.23 -3.98 4.23
CA GLU A 195 -15.62 -4.38 5.59
C GLU A 195 -14.40 -4.56 6.50
N TYR A 196 -13.35 -5.22 5.98
CA TYR A 196 -12.11 -5.44 6.72
C TYR A 196 -11.46 -4.12 7.16
N TRP A 197 -11.29 -3.19 6.23
CA TRP A 197 -10.64 -1.90 6.54
C TRP A 197 -11.51 -1.03 7.46
N ALA A 198 -12.82 -1.04 7.27
CA ALA A 198 -13.76 -0.33 8.13
C ALA A 198 -13.71 -0.80 9.60
N GLN A 199 -13.57 -2.12 9.84
CA GLN A 199 -13.44 -2.69 11.19
C GLN A 199 -12.22 -2.15 11.96
N TYR A 200 -11.14 -1.85 11.26
CA TYR A 200 -9.91 -1.33 11.87
C TYR A 200 -9.81 0.20 11.86
N GLY A 201 -10.72 0.90 11.21
CA GLY A 201 -10.65 2.35 11.01
C GLY A 201 -9.41 2.76 10.18
N LEU A 202 -8.91 1.85 9.35
CA LEU A 202 -7.78 2.04 8.44
C LEU A 202 -8.28 2.08 7.00
N SER A 203 -7.42 2.46 6.06
CA SER A 203 -7.73 2.46 4.64
C SER A 203 -7.01 1.34 3.87
N GLU A 204 -7.58 0.94 2.73
CA GLU A 204 -6.81 0.19 1.72
C GLU A 204 -5.64 1.06 1.25
N GLY A 205 -4.43 0.50 1.31
CA GLY A 205 -3.21 1.26 1.04
C GLY A 205 -3.00 1.57 -0.43
N PHE A 206 -3.01 0.53 -1.24
CA PHE A 206 -2.99 0.59 -2.70
C PHE A 206 -3.89 -0.49 -3.32
N GLY A 207 -3.89 -1.71 -2.74
CA GLY A 207 -4.70 -2.82 -3.24
C GLY A 207 -4.13 -3.41 -4.54
N LEU A 208 -2.90 -3.94 -4.49
CA LEU A 208 -2.24 -4.54 -5.65
C LEU A 208 -3.06 -5.64 -6.38
N PRO A 209 -3.74 -6.59 -5.67
CA PRO A 209 -4.36 -7.73 -6.34
C PRO A 209 -5.38 -7.40 -7.45
N PRO A 210 -6.26 -6.39 -7.32
CA PRO A 210 -7.15 -6.05 -8.44
C PRO A 210 -6.41 -5.55 -9.68
N LEU A 211 -5.35 -4.76 -9.51
CA LEU A 211 -4.56 -4.27 -10.62
C LEU A 211 -3.72 -5.40 -11.26
N GLU A 212 -3.18 -6.30 -10.45
CA GLU A 212 -2.47 -7.51 -10.89
C GLU A 212 -3.39 -8.41 -11.71
N ALA A 213 -4.62 -8.61 -11.25
CA ALA A 213 -5.63 -9.39 -11.98
C ALA A 213 -6.02 -8.72 -13.31
N MET A 214 -6.21 -7.39 -13.32
CA MET A 214 -6.47 -6.62 -14.56
C MET A 214 -5.31 -6.73 -15.54
N ALA A 215 -4.08 -6.59 -15.08
CA ALA A 215 -2.89 -6.71 -15.92
C ALA A 215 -2.77 -8.11 -16.53
N CYS A 216 -3.26 -9.15 -15.85
CA CYS A 216 -3.36 -10.51 -16.37
C CYS A 216 -4.62 -10.76 -17.23
N GLY A 217 -5.47 -9.75 -17.48
CA GLY A 217 -6.65 -9.85 -18.32
C GLY A 217 -7.92 -10.31 -17.63
N CYS A 218 -8.00 -10.34 -16.30
CA CYS A 218 -9.23 -10.62 -15.58
C CYS A 218 -10.19 -9.44 -15.62
N THR A 219 -11.50 -9.72 -15.71
CA THR A 219 -12.51 -8.73 -15.38
C THR A 219 -12.63 -8.61 -13.87
N VAL A 220 -12.44 -7.41 -13.32
CA VAL A 220 -12.42 -7.16 -11.88
C VAL A 220 -13.79 -6.73 -11.38
N PHE A 221 -14.25 -7.38 -10.30
CA PHE A 221 -15.36 -6.95 -9.47
C PHE A 221 -14.83 -6.59 -8.08
N SER A 222 -15.08 -5.36 -7.63
CA SER A 222 -14.48 -4.87 -6.37
C SER A 222 -15.46 -4.01 -5.57
N SER A 223 -15.25 -3.95 -4.26
CA SER A 223 -15.93 -2.98 -3.38
C SER A 223 -15.56 -1.52 -3.68
N ILE A 224 -14.53 -1.25 -4.42
CA ILE A 224 -13.99 0.07 -4.79
C ILE A 224 -13.99 1.03 -3.60
N ASN A 225 -12.99 0.90 -2.78
CA ASN A 225 -12.79 1.71 -1.58
C ASN A 225 -11.38 2.28 -1.54
N ASP A 226 -11.24 3.44 -0.91
CA ASP A 226 -9.95 4.09 -0.64
C ASP A 226 -9.05 4.17 -1.89
N ALA A 227 -7.86 3.59 -1.82
CA ALA A 227 -6.87 3.64 -2.88
C ALA A 227 -7.22 2.82 -4.14
N LEU A 228 -8.20 1.94 -4.08
CA LEU A 228 -8.64 1.19 -5.27
C LEU A 228 -9.16 2.13 -6.37
N SER A 229 -9.70 3.30 -5.99
CA SER A 229 -10.14 4.34 -6.92
C SER A 229 -9.01 5.02 -7.70
N ASP A 230 -7.75 4.73 -7.42
CA ASP A 230 -6.63 5.24 -8.20
C ASP A 230 -6.59 4.64 -9.62
N TYR A 231 -7.12 3.41 -9.79
CA TYR A 231 -7.06 2.66 -11.05
C TYR A 231 -8.35 1.91 -11.40
N LEU A 232 -9.30 1.76 -10.47
CA LEU A 232 -10.61 1.18 -10.72
C LEU A 232 -11.63 2.27 -11.02
N ASP A 233 -12.20 2.21 -12.22
CA ASP A 233 -13.26 3.11 -12.68
C ASP A 233 -14.53 2.30 -12.99
N PRO A 234 -15.54 2.32 -12.08
CA PRO A 234 -16.73 1.51 -12.21
C PRO A 234 -17.52 1.76 -13.50
N GLY A 235 -17.79 0.70 -14.26
CA GLY A 235 -18.49 0.76 -15.54
C GLY A 235 -17.57 0.99 -16.74
N PHE A 236 -16.29 1.28 -16.54
CA PHE A 236 -15.29 1.41 -17.60
C PHE A 236 -14.30 0.25 -17.60
N ASN A 237 -13.58 0.05 -16.51
CA ASN A 237 -12.55 -0.99 -16.44
C ASN A 237 -12.79 -2.01 -15.32
N CYS A 238 -13.82 -1.83 -14.50
CA CYS A 238 -14.19 -2.74 -13.44
C CYS A 238 -15.71 -2.69 -13.15
N HIS A 239 -16.16 -3.59 -12.30
CA HIS A 239 -17.52 -3.61 -11.77
C HIS A 239 -17.51 -3.44 -10.26
N LYS A 240 -18.51 -2.71 -9.73
CA LYS A 240 -18.69 -2.59 -8.29
C LYS A 240 -19.45 -3.82 -7.76
N LEU A 241 -18.90 -4.45 -6.72
CA LEU A 241 -19.56 -5.46 -5.89
C LEU A 241 -20.42 -4.83 -4.80
N HIS A 242 -21.31 -5.63 -4.20
CA HIS A 242 -22.12 -5.28 -3.07
C HIS A 242 -23.08 -4.12 -3.38
N THR A 243 -23.90 -4.33 -4.38
CA THR A 243 -24.86 -3.33 -4.89
C THR A 243 -26.29 -3.55 -4.39
N TYR A 244 -26.46 -3.97 -3.13
CA TYR A 244 -27.75 -4.17 -2.44
C TYR A 244 -28.51 -5.45 -2.76
N SER A 245 -28.08 -6.26 -3.72
CA SER A 245 -28.80 -7.46 -4.12
C SER A 245 -27.83 -8.54 -4.59
N LEU A 246 -27.83 -9.67 -3.88
CA LEU A 246 -27.10 -10.87 -4.28
C LEU A 246 -27.48 -11.28 -5.71
N GLN A 247 -28.75 -11.22 -6.07
CA GLN A 247 -29.23 -11.58 -7.41
C GLN A 247 -28.69 -10.63 -8.49
N TYR A 248 -28.50 -9.36 -8.15
CA TYR A 248 -27.90 -8.41 -9.07
C TYR A 248 -26.42 -8.71 -9.29
N ASP A 249 -25.65 -8.95 -8.23
CA ASP A 249 -24.23 -9.29 -8.34
C ASP A 249 -24.04 -10.61 -9.10
N LEU A 250 -24.84 -11.65 -8.81
CA LEU A 250 -24.83 -12.91 -9.55
C LEU A 250 -25.10 -12.69 -11.05
N LYS A 251 -26.10 -11.88 -11.40
CA LYS A 251 -26.41 -11.55 -12.79
C LYS A 251 -25.25 -10.85 -13.50
N GLN A 252 -24.63 -9.86 -12.85
CA GLN A 252 -23.52 -9.11 -13.44
C GLN A 252 -22.29 -10.01 -13.65
N ILE A 253 -21.92 -10.82 -12.65
CA ILE A 253 -20.81 -11.77 -12.74
C ILE A 253 -21.06 -12.82 -13.83
N SER A 254 -22.27 -13.39 -13.86
CA SER A 254 -22.67 -14.34 -14.91
C SER A 254 -22.54 -13.72 -16.30
N SER A 255 -23.01 -12.50 -16.47
CA SER A 255 -22.90 -11.78 -17.75
C SER A 255 -21.45 -11.54 -18.15
N ALA A 256 -20.59 -11.19 -17.19
CA ALA A 256 -19.16 -10.97 -17.43
C ALA A 256 -18.44 -12.28 -17.82
N ILE A 257 -18.78 -13.42 -17.20
CA ILE A 257 -18.19 -14.72 -17.54
C ILE A 257 -18.58 -15.15 -18.96
N HIS A 258 -19.88 -15.09 -19.29
CA HIS A 258 -20.37 -15.50 -20.61
C HIS A 258 -19.98 -14.57 -21.74
N GLY A 259 -19.89 -13.28 -21.45
CA GLY A 259 -19.46 -12.26 -22.39
C GLY A 259 -17.94 -11.97 -22.38
N TRP A 260 -17.16 -12.74 -21.58
CA TRP A 260 -15.74 -12.48 -21.46
C TRP A 260 -15.04 -12.61 -22.81
N GLN A 261 -14.24 -11.59 -23.12
CA GLN A 261 -13.40 -11.57 -24.31
C GLN A 261 -11.96 -11.26 -23.88
N GLU A 262 -11.01 -11.82 -24.63
CA GLU A 262 -9.60 -11.53 -24.41
C GLU A 262 -9.33 -10.03 -24.57
N PRO A 263 -8.77 -9.35 -23.54
CA PRO A 263 -8.43 -7.93 -23.65
C PRO A 263 -7.42 -7.67 -24.77
N SER A 264 -7.54 -6.51 -25.40
CA SER A 264 -6.59 -6.07 -26.44
C SER A 264 -5.18 -5.89 -25.86
N LEU A 265 -4.16 -6.22 -26.67
CA LEU A 265 -2.75 -5.99 -26.34
C LEU A 265 -2.33 -4.49 -26.35
N GLU A 266 -3.18 -3.61 -26.87
CA GLU A 266 -2.80 -2.21 -27.12
C GLU A 266 -2.68 -1.39 -25.84
N HIS A 267 -3.19 -1.87 -24.70
CA HIS A 267 -3.20 -1.12 -23.47
C HIS A 267 -2.88 -1.98 -22.26
N ASP A 268 -1.73 -1.71 -21.60
CA ASP A 268 -1.43 -2.27 -20.28
C ASP A 268 -2.10 -1.40 -19.19
N PRO A 269 -3.11 -1.92 -18.47
CA PRO A 269 -3.78 -1.16 -17.40
C PRO A 269 -2.85 -0.82 -16.23
N ALA A 270 -1.71 -1.49 -16.13
CA ALA A 270 -0.70 -1.27 -15.10
C ALA A 270 0.47 -0.38 -15.55
N ALA A 271 0.46 0.19 -16.76
CA ALA A 271 1.61 0.92 -17.33
C ALA A 271 2.18 2.01 -16.40
N ASP A 272 1.32 2.81 -15.75
CA ASP A 272 1.73 3.87 -14.82
C ASP A 272 2.31 3.36 -13.49
N TYR A 273 2.17 2.06 -13.22
CA TYR A 273 2.56 1.36 -11.99
C TYR A 273 3.70 0.38 -12.20
N ARG A 274 4.25 0.28 -13.41
CA ARG A 274 5.43 -0.52 -13.73
C ARG A 274 6.70 0.12 -13.18
N SER A 275 7.71 -0.72 -12.98
CA SER A 275 9.00 -0.31 -12.38
C SER A 275 9.59 0.92 -13.03
N GLU A 276 9.60 1.00 -14.35
CA GLU A 276 10.17 2.14 -15.10
C GLU A 276 9.38 3.45 -14.85
N ALA A 277 8.05 3.39 -14.86
CA ALA A 277 7.21 4.55 -14.63
C ALA A 277 7.34 5.08 -13.20
N VAL A 278 7.40 4.17 -12.22
CA VAL A 278 7.58 4.51 -10.80
C VAL A 278 9.00 5.01 -10.54
N GLN A 279 10.02 4.44 -11.21
CA GLN A 279 11.41 4.90 -11.10
C GLN A 279 11.56 6.37 -11.50
N ARG A 280 11.01 6.77 -12.65
CA ARG A 280 11.04 8.18 -13.09
C ARG A 280 10.43 9.14 -12.07
N ARG A 281 9.35 8.72 -11.39
CA ARG A 281 8.74 9.50 -10.29
C ARG A 281 9.66 9.55 -9.07
N LEU A 282 10.27 8.43 -8.69
CA LEU A 282 11.17 8.33 -7.55
C LEU A 282 12.42 9.22 -7.74
N GLU A 283 13.00 9.26 -8.93
CA GLU A 283 14.14 10.13 -9.26
C GLU A 283 13.82 11.62 -9.00
N VAL A 284 12.65 12.08 -9.45
CA VAL A 284 12.18 13.45 -9.20
C VAL A 284 11.95 13.70 -7.70
N ILE A 285 11.35 12.73 -7.00
CA ILE A 285 11.08 12.83 -5.57
C ILE A 285 12.38 12.90 -4.77
N LEU A 286 13.36 12.04 -5.05
CA LEU A 286 14.64 12.02 -4.33
C LEU A 286 15.42 13.32 -4.53
N THR A 287 15.40 13.88 -5.74
CA THR A 287 15.98 15.21 -6.02
C THR A 287 15.29 16.29 -5.19
N GLY A 288 13.96 16.32 -5.19
CA GLY A 288 13.21 17.30 -4.41
C GLY A 288 13.36 17.14 -2.90
N LEU A 289 13.59 15.92 -2.41
CA LEU A 289 13.91 15.68 -0.99
C LEU A 289 15.31 16.19 -0.62
N ASP A 290 16.30 16.03 -1.49
CA ASP A 290 17.62 16.61 -1.27
C ASP A 290 17.55 18.14 -1.16
N ASP A 291 16.84 18.81 -2.09
CA ASP A 291 16.63 20.26 -2.07
C ASP A 291 15.88 20.71 -0.80
N PHE A 292 14.85 19.95 -0.39
CA PHE A 292 14.08 20.22 0.82
C PHE A 292 14.96 20.18 2.08
N PHE A 293 15.77 19.13 2.25
CA PHE A 293 16.62 18.99 3.42
C PHE A 293 17.80 19.99 3.42
N ASP A 294 18.31 20.38 2.24
CA ASP A 294 19.28 21.46 2.14
C ASP A 294 18.69 22.80 2.58
N HIS A 295 17.46 23.10 2.15
CA HIS A 295 16.76 24.31 2.59
C HIS A 295 16.45 24.29 4.09
N GLN A 296 15.98 23.15 4.61
CA GLN A 296 15.70 22.98 6.05
C GLN A 296 16.92 23.23 6.94
N ARG A 297 18.10 22.80 6.48
CA ARG A 297 19.37 23.05 7.18
C ARG A 297 19.77 24.52 7.16
N LEU A 298 19.54 25.20 6.03
CA LEU A 298 19.91 26.62 5.86
C LEU A 298 18.96 27.56 6.61
N ASP A 299 17.69 27.21 6.71
CA ASP A 299 16.65 28.00 7.41
C ASP A 299 15.72 27.11 8.25
N PRO A 300 16.20 26.62 9.42
CA PRO A 300 15.36 25.81 10.30
C PRO A 300 14.09 26.54 10.80
N SER A 301 14.08 27.88 10.80
CA SER A 301 12.96 28.67 11.26
C SER A 301 11.76 28.65 10.31
N ALA A 302 11.98 28.38 9.03
CA ALA A 302 10.94 28.24 8.03
C ALA A 302 10.02 27.03 8.28
N PHE A 303 10.48 26.03 9.04
CA PHE A 303 9.77 24.79 9.33
C PHE A 303 9.01 24.80 10.67
N GLN A 304 8.71 25.98 11.21
CA GLN A 304 7.85 26.14 12.38
C GLN A 304 6.38 25.93 11.95
N PRO A 305 5.56 25.21 12.76
CA PRO A 305 4.13 25.09 12.47
C PRO A 305 3.53 26.48 12.36
N VAL A 306 2.93 26.80 11.24
CA VAL A 306 2.09 28.00 11.16
C VAL A 306 0.94 27.79 12.13
N ASN A 307 0.80 28.68 13.14
CA ASN A 307 -0.31 28.66 14.11
C ASN A 307 -1.65 28.82 13.38
N LYS A 308 -2.14 27.76 12.77
CA LYS A 308 -3.47 27.71 12.15
C LYS A 308 -4.46 27.19 13.19
N THR A 309 -5.38 28.03 13.58
CA THR A 309 -6.53 27.75 14.47
C THR A 309 -7.52 26.71 13.89
N PHE A 310 -7.14 25.93 12.90
CA PHE A 310 -7.93 24.83 12.34
C PHE A 310 -7.50 23.48 12.88
N VAL A 311 -7.58 23.31 14.18
CA VAL A 311 -7.56 21.97 14.76
C VAL A 311 -9.01 21.46 14.72
N SER A 312 -9.31 20.59 13.74
CA SER A 312 -10.48 19.73 13.88
C SER A 312 -10.28 18.91 15.15
N LYS A 313 -11.09 19.17 16.19
CA LYS A 313 -11.08 18.34 17.39
C LYS A 313 -11.24 16.90 16.95
N PRO A 314 -10.38 15.97 17.36
CA PRO A 314 -10.63 14.55 17.12
C PRO A 314 -12.00 14.23 17.66
N ALA A 315 -12.83 13.52 16.91
CA ALA A 315 -14.14 13.09 17.35
C ALA A 315 -13.97 12.36 18.70
N SER A 316 -14.37 13.04 19.78
CA SER A 316 -14.29 12.49 21.12
C SER A 316 -15.27 11.33 21.21
N GLY A 317 -14.79 10.10 21.28
CA GLY A 317 -15.67 8.98 21.60
C GLY A 317 -15.30 7.60 21.07
N ILE A 318 -14.30 7.43 20.21
CA ILE A 318 -13.91 6.08 19.79
C ILE A 318 -12.79 5.59 20.71
N ARG A 319 -13.15 4.78 21.71
CA ARG A 319 -12.16 3.91 22.39
C ARG A 319 -11.55 3.01 21.33
N ARG A 320 -10.30 3.27 20.96
CA ARG A 320 -9.53 2.43 20.04
C ARG A 320 -9.49 1.00 20.61
N TRP A 321 -10.23 0.13 19.97
CA TRP A 321 -10.13 -1.29 20.20
C TRP A 321 -8.92 -1.81 19.43
N ILE A 322 -7.81 -2.04 20.14
CA ILE A 322 -6.65 -2.70 19.55
C ILE A 322 -6.98 -4.20 19.56
N PRO A 323 -7.06 -4.88 18.39
CA PRO A 323 -7.33 -6.32 18.34
C PRO A 323 -6.34 -7.10 19.21
N GLY A 324 -6.81 -8.19 19.85
CA GLY A 324 -6.02 -8.98 20.82
C GLY A 324 -4.68 -9.49 20.27
N PHE A 325 -4.61 -9.77 18.97
CA PHE A 325 -3.39 -10.13 18.25
C PHE A 325 -2.30 -9.04 18.37
N PHE A 326 -2.64 -7.78 18.19
CA PHE A 326 -1.70 -6.65 18.34
C PHE A 326 -1.30 -6.38 19.79
N LYS A 327 -2.19 -6.63 20.75
CA LYS A 327 -1.84 -6.49 22.19
C LYS A 327 -0.78 -7.51 22.63
N ASN A 328 -0.84 -8.72 22.12
CA ASN A 328 0.13 -9.76 22.43
C ASN A 328 1.48 -9.49 21.75
N TRP A 329 1.45 -8.96 20.53
CA TRP A 329 2.66 -8.58 19.78
C TRP A 329 3.37 -7.36 20.39
N ILE A 330 2.62 -6.32 20.80
CA ILE A 330 3.20 -5.15 21.53
C ILE A 330 3.80 -5.59 22.88
N LYS A 331 3.20 -6.59 23.56
CA LYS A 331 3.76 -7.13 24.81
C LYS A 331 5.06 -7.91 24.58
N SER A 332 5.20 -8.62 23.48
CA SER A 332 6.43 -9.34 23.16
C SER A 332 7.61 -8.40 22.83
N LEU A 333 7.33 -7.20 22.26
CA LEU A 333 8.35 -6.19 22.00
C LEU A 333 8.80 -5.40 23.25
N ARG A 334 8.04 -5.43 24.34
CA ARG A 334 8.41 -4.77 25.62
C ARG A 334 9.06 -5.71 26.63
N ALA A 335 9.16 -7.01 26.32
CA ALA A 335 9.69 -8.04 27.20
C ALA A 335 11.04 -8.60 26.72
N GLY A 336 11.67 -7.98 25.69
CA GLY A 336 12.99 -8.33 25.19
C GLY A 336 14.02 -7.19 25.43
#